data_1c80e3309beeab17b496992ad95e54f1
#
_entry.id   1c80e3309beeab17b496992ad95e54f1
#
_cell.length_a   1.000
_cell.length_b   1.000
_cell.length_c   1.000
_cell.angle_alpha   90.00
_cell.angle_beta   90.00
_cell.angle_gamma   90.00
#
_symmetry.space_group_name_H-M   'P 1'
#
loop_
_entity.id
_entity.type
_entity.pdbx_description
1 polymer ?
#
loop_
_entity_poly.entity_id
_entity_poly.type
_entity_poly.pdbx_seq_one_letter_code
_entity_poly.pdbx_strand_id
1 'polypeptide(L)'
;MVVGGGVVGAATAHALTARGERVLLVEQHGRGHHEGSSHGATRIFRQGYTDPEYVALTTRALTLWEALERASGTTLLDRTGAVDHGRPDVVDAIAAALSDAGIPHETLTPQDAAARWPGISFEGHVLAHATAGRIRSADAIEVFLTLAERTGLAELRFDTRVTAIDDHGADVTVTLGDGTAVRTPSVVAAVGSWAPTLVGDLLVERGARLPAVRVTQEQPAHFPSHLPDQAWPSFVHWADGDDVYGLLTPGEGVKVGFHGTGPVVHPDARDHLPVTAEAERLQAYVARYVPGVDATRPTFISCLYDTTPDEDFVIDRRGPLTVATGFSGHGFKFAPLIGELVADLATGGAPHPRFAL
;
A
#
# COMPACT_ATOMS: atom_id res chain seq x y z
N MET A 1 -3.51 -17.82 -12.76
CA MET A 1 -3.27 -16.52 -13.44
C MET A 1 -3.39 -15.39 -12.43
N VAL A 2 -2.58 -14.34 -12.52
CA VAL A 2 -2.66 -13.14 -11.66
C VAL A 2 -3.02 -11.94 -12.54
N VAL A 3 -4.09 -11.21 -12.19
CA VAL A 3 -4.55 -10.02 -12.88
C VAL A 3 -4.22 -8.80 -12.01
N GLY A 4 -3.43 -7.87 -12.55
CA GLY A 4 -2.87 -6.69 -11.89
C GLY A 4 -1.41 -6.87 -11.53
N GLY A 5 -0.55 -5.93 -12.00
CA GLY A 5 0.91 -5.90 -11.79
C GLY A 5 1.35 -4.89 -10.72
N GLY A 6 0.42 -4.36 -9.91
CA GLY A 6 0.74 -3.57 -8.73
C GLY A 6 1.46 -4.41 -7.66
N VAL A 7 1.80 -3.79 -6.52
CA VAL A 7 2.60 -4.45 -5.47
C VAL A 7 1.98 -5.77 -4.97
N VAL A 8 0.65 -5.86 -4.89
CA VAL A 8 -0.05 -7.07 -4.44
C VAL A 8 0.08 -8.19 -5.46
N GLY A 9 -0.18 -7.90 -6.75
CA GLY A 9 -0.03 -8.91 -7.80
C GLY A 9 1.42 -9.36 -8.00
N ALA A 10 2.38 -8.43 -7.94
CA ALA A 10 3.80 -8.74 -8.01
C ALA A 10 4.26 -9.63 -6.84
N ALA A 11 3.87 -9.29 -5.60
CA ALA A 11 4.17 -10.10 -4.43
C ALA A 11 3.50 -11.49 -4.49
N THR A 12 2.26 -11.57 -5.00
CA THR A 12 1.54 -12.83 -5.19
C THR A 12 2.23 -13.70 -6.26
N ALA A 13 2.64 -13.12 -7.39
CA ALA A 13 3.35 -13.86 -8.43
C ALA A 13 4.68 -14.42 -7.91
N HIS A 14 5.42 -13.63 -7.14
CA HIS A 14 6.62 -14.10 -6.45
C HIS A 14 6.33 -15.26 -5.49
N ALA A 15 5.32 -15.11 -4.62
CA ALA A 15 4.98 -16.13 -3.64
C ALA A 15 4.48 -17.44 -4.28
N LEU A 16 3.71 -17.36 -5.37
CA LEU A 16 3.26 -18.53 -6.12
C LEU A 16 4.42 -19.24 -6.82
N THR A 17 5.29 -18.50 -7.49
CA THR A 17 6.43 -19.11 -8.20
C THR A 17 7.47 -19.69 -7.24
N ALA A 18 7.65 -19.11 -6.06
CA ALA A 18 8.47 -19.68 -4.99
C ALA A 18 7.93 -21.02 -4.46
N ARG A 19 6.63 -21.29 -4.66
CA ARG A 19 5.96 -22.59 -4.33
C ARG A 19 5.97 -23.59 -5.50
N GLY A 20 6.57 -23.22 -6.63
CA GLY A 20 6.62 -24.06 -7.82
C GLY A 20 5.42 -23.91 -8.76
N GLU A 21 4.52 -22.96 -8.51
CA GLU A 21 3.35 -22.71 -9.36
C GLU A 21 3.74 -21.95 -10.64
N ARG A 22 3.12 -22.32 -11.77
CA ARG A 22 3.26 -21.55 -13.01
C ARG A 22 2.31 -20.37 -13.01
N VAL A 23 2.82 -19.19 -13.25
CA VAL A 23 2.07 -17.92 -13.18
C VAL A 23 2.10 -17.22 -14.53
N LEU A 24 0.93 -16.82 -15.04
CA LEU A 24 0.78 -15.76 -16.00
C LEU A 24 0.28 -14.53 -15.24
N LEU A 25 1.09 -13.47 -15.16
CA LEU A 25 0.67 -12.16 -14.65
C LEU A 25 0.36 -11.26 -15.83
N VAL A 26 -0.80 -10.60 -15.77
CA VAL A 26 -1.21 -9.59 -16.77
C VAL A 26 -1.48 -8.25 -16.08
N GLU A 27 -0.96 -7.18 -16.68
CA GLU A 27 -1.15 -5.80 -16.23
C GLU A 27 -1.62 -4.95 -17.42
N GLN A 28 -2.66 -4.14 -17.19
CA GLN A 28 -3.26 -3.34 -18.26
C GLN A 28 -2.38 -2.18 -18.74
N HIS A 29 -1.44 -1.74 -17.92
CA HIS A 29 -0.51 -0.66 -18.23
C HIS A 29 0.92 -1.17 -18.37
N GLY A 30 1.83 -0.29 -18.82
CA GLY A 30 3.25 -0.59 -18.91
C GLY A 30 3.89 -0.84 -17.54
N ARG A 31 5.02 -1.54 -17.52
CA ARG A 31 5.79 -1.80 -16.29
C ARG A 31 6.21 -0.48 -15.64
N GLY A 32 5.94 -0.31 -14.34
CA GLY A 32 6.24 0.90 -13.59
C GLY A 32 5.29 2.07 -13.81
N HIS A 33 4.09 1.84 -14.36
CA HIS A 33 3.06 2.86 -14.59
C HIS A 33 2.63 3.61 -13.32
N HIS A 34 1.97 4.75 -13.50
CA HIS A 34 1.51 5.63 -12.42
C HIS A 34 -0.01 5.60 -12.21
N GLU A 35 -0.73 4.66 -12.79
CA GLU A 35 -2.19 4.62 -12.83
C GLU A 35 -2.84 4.02 -11.56
N GLY A 36 -2.13 3.15 -10.84
CA GLY A 36 -2.66 2.47 -9.65
C GLY A 36 -2.27 3.15 -8.34
N SER A 37 -2.43 2.41 -7.23
CA SER A 37 -2.08 2.84 -5.87
C SER A 37 -0.61 2.57 -5.52
N SER A 38 0.10 1.76 -6.31
CA SER A 38 1.44 1.26 -5.96
C SER A 38 2.59 2.14 -6.45
N HIS A 39 2.32 3.12 -7.34
CA HIS A 39 3.35 3.95 -7.98
C HIS A 39 4.09 4.91 -7.01
N GLY A 40 5.16 5.53 -7.50
CA GLY A 40 6.02 6.45 -6.75
C GLY A 40 7.21 5.74 -6.10
N ALA A 41 8.17 6.52 -5.60
CA ALA A 41 9.45 5.98 -5.16
C ALA A 41 9.44 5.45 -3.71
N THR A 42 8.55 5.96 -2.85
CA THR A 42 8.58 5.63 -1.42
C THR A 42 7.19 5.36 -0.82
N ARG A 43 7.16 4.49 0.23
CA ARG A 43 6.01 4.22 1.10
C ARG A 43 6.46 4.12 2.55
N ILE A 44 5.61 4.54 3.49
CA ILE A 44 5.90 4.40 4.92
C ILE A 44 5.85 2.92 5.31
N PHE A 45 6.87 2.48 6.03
CA PHE A 45 6.83 1.28 6.86
C PHE A 45 6.77 1.69 8.32
N ARG A 46 5.74 1.29 9.03
CA ARG A 46 5.60 1.48 10.49
C ARG A 46 4.81 0.34 11.10
N GLN A 47 5.08 0.04 12.38
CA GLN A 47 4.36 -0.95 13.16
C GLN A 47 3.34 -0.30 14.11
N GLY A 48 3.28 1.03 14.14
CA GLY A 48 2.39 1.81 14.98
C GLY A 48 0.93 1.71 14.54
N TYR A 49 0.20 0.76 15.10
CA TYR A 49 -1.25 0.60 14.99
C TYR A 49 -1.84 0.54 16.39
N THR A 50 -3.09 0.97 16.53
CA THR A 50 -3.86 0.80 17.78
C THR A 50 -4.38 -0.62 17.94
N ASP A 51 -4.51 -1.35 16.83
CA ASP A 51 -5.00 -2.73 16.77
C ASP A 51 -3.83 -3.71 16.89
N PRO A 52 -3.79 -4.58 17.94
CA PRO A 52 -2.73 -5.55 18.15
C PRO A 52 -2.54 -6.56 17.01
N GLU A 53 -3.62 -6.91 16.29
CA GLU A 53 -3.53 -7.82 15.15
C GLU A 53 -2.75 -7.18 13.99
N TYR A 54 -2.99 -5.90 13.68
CA TYR A 54 -2.19 -5.17 12.70
C TYR A 54 -0.74 -4.98 13.13
N VAL A 55 -0.47 -4.82 14.44
CA VAL A 55 0.91 -4.82 14.96
C VAL A 55 1.60 -6.16 14.70
N ALA A 56 0.92 -7.29 14.95
CA ALA A 56 1.45 -8.62 14.67
C ALA A 56 1.68 -8.84 13.16
N LEU A 57 0.73 -8.43 12.32
CA LEU A 57 0.85 -8.51 10.86
C LEU A 57 2.02 -7.67 10.32
N THR A 58 2.23 -6.45 10.83
CA THR A 58 3.39 -5.62 10.42
C THR A 58 4.72 -6.22 10.89
N THR A 59 4.75 -6.86 12.05
CA THR A 59 5.94 -7.55 12.56
C THR A 59 6.32 -8.73 11.65
N ARG A 60 5.32 -9.52 11.24
CA ARG A 60 5.53 -10.58 10.24
C ARG A 60 5.97 -10.02 8.89
N ALA A 61 5.33 -8.93 8.43
CA ALA A 61 5.71 -8.26 7.19
C ALA A 61 7.16 -7.75 7.23
N LEU A 62 7.65 -7.22 8.36
CA LEU A 62 9.04 -6.80 8.52
C LEU A 62 10.01 -7.95 8.28
N THR A 63 9.76 -9.11 8.90
CA THR A 63 10.56 -10.33 8.71
C THR A 63 10.62 -10.74 7.24
N LEU A 64 9.49 -10.62 6.53
CA LEU A 64 9.41 -10.97 5.11
C LEU A 64 10.10 -9.93 4.21
N TRP A 65 10.03 -8.64 4.55
CA TRP A 65 10.81 -7.60 3.87
C TRP A 65 12.32 -7.87 4.01
N GLU A 66 12.79 -8.21 5.20
CA GLU A 66 14.19 -8.56 5.42
C GLU A 66 14.62 -9.84 4.67
N ALA A 67 13.73 -10.81 4.57
CA ALA A 67 13.97 -12.01 3.75
C ALA A 67 14.09 -11.67 2.27
N LEU A 68 13.22 -10.77 1.78
CA LEU A 68 13.24 -10.30 0.40
C LEU A 68 14.51 -9.50 0.07
N GLU A 69 14.98 -8.64 0.99
CA GLU A 69 16.27 -7.93 0.87
C GLU A 69 17.43 -8.90 0.74
N ARG A 70 17.47 -9.94 1.60
CA ARG A 70 18.51 -10.99 1.53
C ARG A 70 18.46 -11.77 0.22
N ALA A 71 17.28 -12.13 -0.26
CA ALA A 71 17.10 -12.91 -1.49
C ALA A 71 17.46 -12.11 -2.76
N SER A 72 17.18 -10.82 -2.76
CA SER A 72 17.44 -9.95 -3.91
C SER A 72 18.81 -9.30 -3.90
N GLY A 73 19.43 -9.14 -2.73
CA GLY A 73 20.62 -8.32 -2.53
C GLY A 73 20.37 -6.82 -2.65
N THR A 74 19.09 -6.40 -2.61
CA THR A 74 18.66 -5.00 -2.78
C THR A 74 18.12 -4.47 -1.46
N THR A 75 18.56 -3.30 -1.03
CA THR A 75 17.97 -2.60 0.12
C THR A 75 16.59 -2.08 -0.28
N LEU A 76 15.55 -2.52 0.41
CA LEU A 76 14.16 -2.14 0.15
C LEU A 76 13.56 -1.29 1.27
N LEU A 77 14.08 -1.43 2.51
CA LEU A 77 13.62 -0.69 3.68
C LEU A 77 14.76 0.20 4.21
N ASP A 78 14.64 1.51 3.98
CA ASP A 78 15.49 2.51 4.62
C ASP A 78 14.96 2.73 6.06
N ARG A 79 15.71 2.32 7.07
CA ARG A 79 15.35 2.45 8.50
C ARG A 79 15.61 3.87 9.00
N THR A 80 14.75 4.80 8.59
CA THR A 80 14.82 6.21 8.99
C THR A 80 14.11 6.50 10.31
N GLY A 81 13.48 5.48 10.90
CA GLY A 81 12.54 5.63 12.00
C GLY A 81 11.18 6.16 11.53
N ALA A 82 10.21 6.13 12.44
CA ALA A 82 8.95 6.84 12.28
C ALA A 82 8.55 7.53 13.57
N VAL A 83 7.74 8.59 13.44
CA VAL A 83 7.18 9.37 14.53
C VAL A 83 5.69 9.49 14.34
N ASP A 84 4.92 9.07 15.33
CA ASP A 84 3.49 9.32 15.46
C ASP A 84 3.30 10.45 16.48
N HIS A 85 2.51 11.49 16.16
CA HIS A 85 2.26 12.58 17.10
C HIS A 85 0.85 13.16 16.95
N GLY A 86 0.40 13.94 17.94
CA GLY A 86 -0.90 14.62 17.92
C GLY A 86 -1.83 14.11 19.01
N ARG A 87 -3.04 13.68 18.67
CA ARG A 87 -4.09 13.27 19.62
C ARG A 87 -3.57 12.25 20.64
N PRO A 88 -3.64 12.59 21.95
CA PRO A 88 -3.07 11.73 22.99
C PRO A 88 -3.71 10.35 23.04
N ASP A 89 -5.03 10.25 22.88
CA ASP A 89 -5.77 8.98 22.91
C ASP A 89 -5.29 7.98 21.86
N VAL A 90 -4.97 8.46 20.66
CA VAL A 90 -4.45 7.63 19.56
C VAL A 90 -2.99 7.26 19.78
N VAL A 91 -2.14 8.25 20.11
CA VAL A 91 -0.70 8.02 20.28
C VAL A 91 -0.43 7.10 21.47
N ASP A 92 -1.17 7.27 22.58
CA ASP A 92 -1.05 6.40 23.76
C ASP A 92 -1.54 4.97 23.48
N ALA A 93 -2.62 4.82 22.70
CA ALA A 93 -3.10 3.49 22.29
C ALA A 93 -2.07 2.78 21.38
N ILE A 94 -1.41 3.51 20.47
CA ILE A 94 -0.29 2.96 19.68
C ILE A 94 0.86 2.55 20.59
N ALA A 95 1.26 3.40 21.57
CA ALA A 95 2.34 3.10 22.49
C ALA A 95 2.03 1.83 23.32
N ALA A 96 0.80 1.69 23.80
CA ALA A 96 0.36 0.51 24.53
C ALA A 96 0.45 -0.76 23.67
N ALA A 97 -0.08 -0.71 22.42
CA ALA A 97 -0.03 -1.85 21.51
C ALA A 97 1.41 -2.27 21.14
N LEU A 98 2.30 -1.30 20.95
CA LEU A 98 3.73 -1.59 20.72
C LEU A 98 4.40 -2.18 21.96
N SER A 99 4.07 -1.68 23.18
CA SER A 99 4.57 -2.22 24.45
C SER A 99 4.14 -3.67 24.64
N ASP A 100 2.88 -3.98 24.42
CA ASP A 100 2.31 -5.32 24.56
C ASP A 100 2.95 -6.31 23.56
N ALA A 101 3.33 -5.82 22.37
CA ALA A 101 4.04 -6.59 21.36
C ALA A 101 5.57 -6.66 21.58
N GLY A 102 6.10 -5.99 22.61
CA GLY A 102 7.54 -5.94 22.88
C GLY A 102 8.35 -5.17 21.84
N ILE A 103 7.71 -4.27 21.09
CA ILE A 103 8.37 -3.46 20.06
C ILE A 103 8.98 -2.21 20.68
N PRO A 104 10.31 -2.00 20.56
CA PRO A 104 10.99 -0.85 21.14
C PRO A 104 10.46 0.47 20.56
N HIS A 105 10.09 1.38 21.44
CA HIS A 105 9.64 2.73 21.10
C HIS A 105 10.03 3.70 22.22
N GLU A 106 9.90 4.99 21.94
CA GLU A 106 10.28 6.08 22.84
C GLU A 106 9.17 7.13 22.84
N THR A 107 8.73 7.55 24.03
CA THR A 107 7.82 8.70 24.17
C THR A 107 8.67 9.95 24.40
N LEU A 108 8.39 11.01 23.65
CA LEU A 108 9.12 12.27 23.69
C LEU A 108 8.17 13.44 24.04
N THR A 109 8.73 14.49 24.60
CA THR A 109 8.03 15.77 24.60
C THR A 109 8.06 16.37 23.20
N PRO A 110 7.06 17.20 22.79
CA PRO A 110 7.12 17.93 21.52
C PRO A 110 8.41 18.75 21.36
N GLN A 111 8.95 19.29 22.45
CA GLN A 111 10.19 20.06 22.43
C GLN A 111 11.41 19.18 22.13
N ASP A 112 11.52 18.02 22.75
CA ASP A 112 12.63 17.07 22.50
C ASP A 112 12.55 16.52 21.07
N ALA A 113 11.34 16.21 20.60
CA ALA A 113 11.11 15.78 19.23
C ALA A 113 11.51 16.85 18.20
N ALA A 114 11.13 18.12 18.43
CA ALA A 114 11.51 19.22 17.56
C ALA A 114 13.03 19.50 17.56
N ALA A 115 13.70 19.29 18.68
CA ALA A 115 15.16 19.36 18.77
C ALA A 115 15.83 18.24 17.95
N ARG A 116 15.23 17.03 17.94
CA ARG A 116 15.73 15.87 17.19
C ARG A 116 15.40 15.94 15.70
N TRP A 117 14.21 16.44 15.34
CA TRP A 117 13.73 16.57 13.95
C TRP A 117 13.23 17.98 13.68
N PRO A 118 14.13 18.93 13.46
CA PRO A 118 13.76 20.35 13.32
C PRO A 118 12.94 20.68 12.06
N GLY A 119 12.75 19.71 11.17
CA GLY A 119 11.90 19.84 9.99
C GLY A 119 10.42 19.67 10.25
N ILE A 120 10.00 19.25 11.46
CA ILE A 120 8.61 18.96 11.82
C ILE A 120 8.25 19.72 13.09
N SER A 121 7.06 20.33 13.10
CA SER A 121 6.46 20.89 14.31
C SER A 121 5.58 19.85 14.97
N PHE A 122 5.87 19.52 16.21
CA PHE A 122 5.16 18.52 16.99
C PHE A 122 4.16 19.14 17.93
N GLU A 123 3.03 18.46 18.11
CA GLU A 123 2.03 18.79 19.11
C GLU A 123 1.47 17.52 19.78
N GLY A 124 0.77 17.67 20.89
CA GLY A 124 0.16 16.57 21.64
C GLY A 124 1.20 15.59 22.20
N HIS A 125 0.92 14.31 22.11
CA HIS A 125 1.87 13.25 22.49
C HIS A 125 2.74 12.88 21.29
N VAL A 126 3.98 12.44 21.55
CA VAL A 126 4.93 12.08 20.50
C VAL A 126 5.53 10.70 20.82
N LEU A 127 5.42 9.81 19.85
CA LEU A 127 5.93 8.45 19.91
C LEU A 127 6.91 8.22 18.76
N ALA A 128 8.12 7.77 19.06
CA ALA A 128 9.14 7.43 18.08
C ALA A 128 9.47 5.93 18.13
N HIS A 129 9.64 5.31 16.97
CA HIS A 129 10.08 3.91 16.88
C HIS A 129 11.09 3.71 15.74
N ALA A 130 12.25 3.12 16.10
CA ALA A 130 13.41 3.04 15.21
C ALA A 130 13.32 1.94 14.14
N THR A 131 12.48 0.91 14.36
CA THR A 131 12.31 -0.21 13.41
C THR A 131 11.51 0.16 12.18
N ALA A 132 10.91 1.34 12.18
CA ALA A 132 10.16 1.92 11.09
C ALA A 132 11.06 2.66 10.08
N GLY A 133 10.45 3.16 9.02
CA GLY A 133 11.14 3.94 8.00
C GLY A 133 10.33 4.07 6.72
N ARG A 134 11.03 3.98 5.58
CA ARG A 134 10.41 4.06 4.26
C ARG A 134 10.81 2.88 3.39
N ILE A 135 9.85 2.32 2.68
CA ILE A 135 10.07 1.31 1.65
C ILE A 135 10.37 2.01 0.33
N ARG A 136 11.36 1.55 -0.39
CA ARG A 136 11.63 1.90 -1.79
C ARG A 136 10.62 1.18 -2.67
N SER A 137 9.47 1.81 -2.90
CA SER A 137 8.30 1.12 -3.44
C SER A 137 8.46 0.67 -4.89
N ALA A 138 9.10 1.46 -5.74
CA ALA A 138 9.39 1.07 -7.11
C ALA A 138 10.36 -0.12 -7.16
N ASP A 139 11.45 -0.06 -6.37
CA ASP A 139 12.44 -1.15 -6.28
C ASP A 139 11.80 -2.43 -5.73
N ALA A 140 10.88 -2.31 -4.77
CA ALA A 140 10.19 -3.46 -4.18
C ALA A 140 9.33 -4.21 -5.19
N ILE A 141 8.54 -3.49 -6.00
CA ILE A 141 7.73 -4.10 -7.07
C ILE A 141 8.65 -4.79 -8.09
N GLU A 142 9.71 -4.12 -8.50
CA GLU A 142 10.67 -4.66 -9.45
C GLU A 142 11.37 -5.91 -8.92
N VAL A 143 11.72 -5.95 -7.63
CA VAL A 143 12.32 -7.12 -6.98
C VAL A 143 11.34 -8.29 -6.99
N PHE A 144 10.07 -8.11 -6.64
CA PHE A 144 9.07 -9.18 -6.69
C PHE A 144 8.95 -9.76 -8.09
N LEU A 145 8.79 -8.90 -9.11
CA LEU A 145 8.67 -9.32 -10.50
C LEU A 145 9.91 -10.06 -10.99
N THR A 146 11.09 -9.51 -10.73
CA THR A 146 12.37 -10.11 -11.14
C THR A 146 12.60 -11.47 -10.46
N LEU A 147 12.30 -11.61 -9.18
CA LEU A 147 12.43 -12.89 -8.49
C LEU A 147 11.44 -13.92 -9.02
N ALA A 148 10.21 -13.52 -9.36
CA ALA A 148 9.25 -14.41 -10.02
C ALA A 148 9.75 -14.87 -11.40
N GLU A 149 10.25 -13.95 -12.24
CA GLU A 149 10.81 -14.27 -13.56
C GLU A 149 12.02 -15.22 -13.48
N ARG A 150 12.91 -15.02 -12.51
CA ARG A 150 14.10 -15.86 -12.32
C ARG A 150 13.81 -17.33 -12.04
N THR A 151 12.62 -17.66 -11.55
CA THR A 151 12.23 -19.06 -11.37
C THR A 151 11.98 -19.81 -12.68
N GLY A 152 11.77 -19.09 -13.80
CA GLY A 152 11.36 -19.64 -15.08
C GLY A 152 9.88 -20.12 -15.08
N LEU A 153 9.13 -19.86 -14.01
CA LEU A 153 7.72 -20.25 -13.86
C LEU A 153 6.76 -19.07 -14.08
N ALA A 154 7.24 -17.83 -14.14
CA ALA A 154 6.42 -16.66 -14.40
C ALA A 154 6.53 -16.20 -15.86
N GLU A 155 5.40 -15.93 -16.47
CA GLU A 155 5.25 -15.11 -17.66
C GLU A 155 4.57 -13.80 -17.28
N LEU A 156 5.18 -12.65 -17.61
CA LEU A 156 4.65 -11.32 -17.30
C LEU A 156 4.24 -10.62 -18.60
N ARG A 157 2.99 -10.17 -18.67
CA ARG A 157 2.45 -9.41 -19.81
C ARG A 157 1.96 -8.05 -19.33
N PHE A 158 2.65 -7.02 -19.71
CA PHE A 158 2.25 -5.63 -19.54
C PHE A 158 1.48 -5.13 -20.76
N ASP A 159 0.86 -3.95 -20.67
CA ASP A 159 -0.01 -3.38 -21.71
C ASP A 159 -1.11 -4.36 -22.15
N THR A 160 -1.58 -5.19 -21.21
CA THR A 160 -2.50 -6.29 -21.45
C THR A 160 -3.70 -6.16 -20.50
N ARG A 161 -4.78 -5.54 -20.97
CA ARG A 161 -6.02 -5.37 -20.19
C ARG A 161 -6.82 -6.68 -20.16
N VAL A 162 -7.37 -7.01 -18.99
CA VAL A 162 -8.43 -8.03 -18.87
C VAL A 162 -9.78 -7.34 -19.05
N THR A 163 -10.61 -7.88 -19.94
CA THR A 163 -11.93 -7.32 -20.27
C THR A 163 -13.08 -8.13 -19.72
N ALA A 164 -12.89 -9.44 -19.50
CA ALA A 164 -13.88 -10.32 -18.89
C ALA A 164 -13.22 -11.50 -18.18
N ILE A 165 -13.92 -12.03 -17.19
CA ILE A 165 -13.61 -13.29 -16.49
C ILE A 165 -14.90 -14.09 -16.48
N ASP A 166 -14.94 -15.21 -17.22
CA ASP A 166 -16.08 -16.09 -17.30
C ASP A 166 -15.83 -17.32 -16.43
N ASP A 167 -16.73 -17.55 -15.47
CA ASP A 167 -16.61 -18.62 -14.50
C ASP A 167 -17.34 -19.90 -14.98
N HIS A 168 -16.61 -21.01 -15.01
CA HIS A 168 -17.15 -22.33 -15.44
C HIS A 168 -17.27 -23.33 -14.29
N GLY A 169 -17.13 -22.84 -13.06
CA GLY A 169 -17.24 -23.69 -11.85
C GLY A 169 -15.89 -24.21 -11.37
N ALA A 170 -15.23 -25.03 -12.15
CA ALA A 170 -13.93 -25.64 -11.80
C ALA A 170 -12.73 -24.81 -12.32
N ASP A 171 -12.95 -24.00 -13.33
CA ASP A 171 -11.96 -23.13 -13.96
C ASP A 171 -12.61 -21.85 -14.47
N VAL A 172 -11.81 -20.93 -14.95
CA VAL A 172 -12.24 -19.64 -15.54
C VAL A 172 -11.62 -19.44 -16.91
N THR A 173 -12.32 -18.70 -17.76
CA THR A 173 -11.77 -18.12 -18.99
C THR A 173 -11.57 -16.64 -18.78
N VAL A 174 -10.35 -16.15 -18.95
CA VAL A 174 -10.00 -14.72 -18.86
C VAL A 174 -9.81 -14.20 -20.27
N THR A 175 -10.61 -13.20 -20.66
CA THR A 175 -10.54 -12.55 -21.98
C THR A 175 -9.66 -11.30 -21.87
N LEU A 176 -8.66 -11.22 -22.75
CA LEU A 176 -7.74 -10.08 -22.86
C LEU A 176 -8.27 -9.06 -23.87
N GLY A 177 -7.74 -7.83 -23.80
CA GLY A 177 -8.19 -6.72 -24.65
C GLY A 177 -7.95 -6.91 -26.16
N ASP A 178 -7.05 -7.82 -26.54
CA ASP A 178 -6.82 -8.21 -27.95
C ASP A 178 -7.77 -9.32 -28.44
N GLY A 179 -8.70 -9.75 -27.60
CA GLY A 179 -9.62 -10.85 -27.86
C GLY A 179 -9.08 -12.25 -27.55
N THR A 180 -7.83 -12.36 -27.10
CA THR A 180 -7.26 -13.65 -26.66
C THR A 180 -7.99 -14.16 -25.41
N ALA A 181 -8.39 -15.43 -25.40
CA ALA A 181 -8.99 -16.09 -24.27
C ALA A 181 -7.99 -17.05 -23.62
N VAL A 182 -7.77 -16.93 -22.31
CA VAL A 182 -6.89 -17.80 -21.52
C VAL A 182 -7.70 -18.57 -20.52
N ARG A 183 -7.73 -19.90 -20.65
CA ARG A 183 -8.36 -20.79 -19.67
C ARG A 183 -7.39 -21.17 -18.56
N THR A 184 -7.82 -21.03 -17.31
CA THR A 184 -6.97 -21.29 -16.14
C THR A 184 -7.79 -21.89 -14.99
N PRO A 185 -7.22 -22.83 -14.20
CA PRO A 185 -7.91 -23.41 -13.04
C PRO A 185 -8.10 -22.41 -11.88
N SER A 186 -7.32 -21.32 -11.85
CA SER A 186 -7.39 -20.32 -10.79
C SER A 186 -7.00 -18.94 -11.31
N VAL A 187 -7.74 -17.92 -10.89
CA VAL A 187 -7.42 -16.51 -11.14
C VAL A 187 -7.34 -15.75 -9.82
N VAL A 188 -6.31 -14.92 -9.71
CA VAL A 188 -6.17 -13.96 -8.63
C VAL A 188 -6.44 -12.57 -9.19
N ALA A 189 -7.45 -11.88 -8.68
CA ALA A 189 -7.75 -10.50 -8.97
C ALA A 189 -7.06 -9.59 -7.93
N ALA A 190 -5.90 -9.04 -8.29
CA ALA A 190 -5.11 -8.10 -7.51
C ALA A 190 -5.14 -6.71 -8.16
N VAL A 191 -6.34 -6.26 -8.52
CA VAL A 191 -6.61 -5.13 -9.39
C VAL A 191 -6.94 -3.83 -8.64
N GLY A 192 -6.73 -3.81 -7.31
CA GLY A 192 -6.94 -2.62 -6.47
C GLY A 192 -8.29 -1.96 -6.73
N SER A 193 -8.29 -0.69 -7.06
CA SER A 193 -9.49 0.14 -7.27
C SER A 193 -10.41 -0.32 -8.42
N TRP A 194 -9.96 -1.22 -9.28
CA TRP A 194 -10.80 -1.83 -10.35
C TRP A 194 -11.56 -3.07 -9.89
N ALA A 195 -11.34 -3.56 -8.66
CA ALA A 195 -11.97 -4.80 -8.19
C ALA A 195 -13.51 -4.75 -8.19
N PRO A 196 -14.18 -3.67 -7.75
CA PRO A 196 -15.64 -3.62 -7.79
C PRO A 196 -16.21 -3.82 -9.19
N THR A 197 -15.56 -3.24 -10.21
CA THR A 197 -15.99 -3.32 -11.61
C THR A 197 -15.66 -4.66 -12.27
N LEU A 198 -14.48 -5.23 -11.98
CA LEU A 198 -14.01 -6.42 -12.69
C LEU A 198 -14.57 -7.73 -12.08
N VAL A 199 -14.70 -7.79 -10.75
CA VAL A 199 -15.04 -9.06 -10.07
C VAL A 199 -16.26 -8.96 -9.14
N GLY A 200 -16.88 -7.79 -9.01
CA GLY A 200 -18.00 -7.59 -8.10
C GLY A 200 -19.18 -8.52 -8.40
N ASP A 201 -19.63 -8.59 -9.64
CA ASP A 201 -20.74 -9.43 -10.05
C ASP A 201 -20.39 -10.93 -9.96
N LEU A 202 -19.17 -11.32 -10.32
CA LEU A 202 -18.68 -12.70 -10.18
C LEU A 202 -18.71 -13.19 -8.73
N LEU A 203 -18.35 -12.33 -7.79
CA LEU A 203 -18.44 -12.65 -6.36
C LEU A 203 -19.89 -12.85 -5.91
N VAL A 204 -20.82 -12.02 -6.40
CA VAL A 204 -22.26 -12.17 -6.11
C VAL A 204 -22.78 -13.51 -6.64
N GLU A 205 -22.42 -13.91 -7.86
CA GLU A 205 -22.77 -15.22 -8.42
C GLU A 205 -22.21 -16.38 -7.60
N ARG A 206 -21.11 -16.16 -6.88
CA ARG A 206 -20.48 -17.12 -5.95
C ARG A 206 -20.96 -17.00 -4.50
N GLY A 207 -22.04 -16.24 -4.26
CA GLY A 207 -22.65 -16.10 -2.94
C GLY A 207 -21.86 -15.22 -1.97
N ALA A 208 -20.94 -14.40 -2.47
CA ALA A 208 -20.19 -13.42 -1.70
C ALA A 208 -20.41 -12.00 -2.27
N ARG A 209 -20.09 -10.98 -1.49
CA ARG A 209 -20.20 -9.59 -1.94
C ARG A 209 -19.05 -8.78 -1.36
N LEU A 210 -18.41 -7.97 -2.20
CA LEU A 210 -17.47 -6.96 -1.69
C LEU A 210 -18.19 -6.00 -0.73
N PRO A 211 -17.55 -5.57 0.36
CA PRO A 211 -18.03 -4.43 1.13
C PRO A 211 -18.11 -3.19 0.20
N ALA A 212 -18.73 -2.13 0.67
CA ALA A 212 -18.83 -0.89 -0.09
C ALA A 212 -17.43 -0.24 -0.23
N VAL A 213 -16.69 -0.64 -1.25
CA VAL A 213 -15.37 -0.07 -1.52
C VAL A 213 -15.52 1.33 -2.10
N ARG A 214 -15.00 2.32 -1.40
CA ARG A 214 -14.95 3.72 -1.85
C ARG A 214 -13.61 3.98 -2.55
N VAL A 215 -13.66 4.26 -3.84
CA VAL A 215 -12.46 4.61 -4.63
C VAL A 215 -12.28 6.11 -4.63
N THR A 216 -11.13 6.58 -4.13
CA THR A 216 -10.80 8.02 -4.05
C THR A 216 -9.49 8.35 -4.74
N GLN A 217 -9.40 9.58 -5.29
CA GLN A 217 -8.16 10.15 -5.81
C GLN A 217 -7.49 10.98 -4.71
N GLU A 218 -6.46 10.43 -4.10
CA GLU A 218 -5.65 11.13 -3.11
C GLU A 218 -4.64 12.06 -3.78
N GLN A 219 -4.30 13.17 -3.12
CA GLN A 219 -3.54 14.25 -3.72
C GLN A 219 -2.35 14.70 -2.83
N PRO A 220 -1.42 13.79 -2.50
CA PRO A 220 -0.22 14.20 -1.79
C PRO A 220 0.71 15.02 -2.70
N ALA A 221 1.62 15.77 -2.08
CA ALA A 221 2.63 16.52 -2.81
C ALA A 221 4.02 16.32 -2.23
N HIS A 222 5.04 16.44 -3.07
CA HIS A 222 6.44 16.57 -2.67
C HIS A 222 6.80 18.03 -2.52
N PHE A 223 7.47 18.37 -1.42
CA PHE A 223 7.95 19.72 -1.11
C PHE A 223 9.48 19.69 -1.03
N PRO A 224 10.20 20.63 -1.68
CA PRO A 224 11.66 20.71 -1.60
C PRO A 224 12.13 20.85 -0.16
N SER A 225 13.04 19.98 0.27
CA SER A 225 13.61 20.01 1.62
C SER A 225 14.71 21.08 1.76
N HIS A 226 14.72 21.77 2.90
CA HIS A 226 15.83 22.65 3.32
C HIS A 226 16.87 21.90 4.14
N LEU A 227 16.58 20.65 4.53
CA LEU A 227 17.41 19.80 5.39
C LEU A 227 17.95 18.60 4.61
N PRO A 228 19.08 18.02 5.07
CA PRO A 228 19.59 16.80 4.48
C PRO A 228 18.65 15.62 4.68
N ASP A 229 18.72 14.63 3.79
CA ASP A 229 17.82 13.47 3.75
C ASP A 229 17.76 12.69 5.09
N GLN A 230 18.89 12.63 5.80
CA GLN A 230 19.01 11.93 7.09
C GLN A 230 18.24 12.59 8.24
N ALA A 231 17.84 13.84 8.07
CA ALA A 231 17.09 14.59 9.09
C ALA A 231 15.60 14.22 9.14
N TRP A 232 15.12 13.38 8.21
CA TRP A 232 13.70 13.08 8.04
C TRP A 232 13.35 11.65 8.47
N PRO A 233 12.58 11.48 9.55
CA PRO A 233 11.84 10.25 9.82
C PRO A 233 10.63 10.18 8.88
N SER A 234 9.98 9.02 8.77
CA SER A 234 8.57 8.99 8.37
C SER A 234 7.73 9.53 9.52
N PHE A 235 6.62 10.22 9.24
CA PHE A 235 5.76 10.72 10.32
C PHE A 235 4.27 10.55 10.01
N VAL A 236 3.49 10.44 11.08
CA VAL A 236 2.02 10.54 11.04
C VAL A 236 1.59 11.55 12.10
N HIS A 237 0.83 12.55 11.69
CA HIS A 237 0.19 13.50 12.57
C HIS A 237 -1.29 13.13 12.70
N TRP A 238 -1.65 12.61 13.85
CA TRP A 238 -3.02 12.32 14.28
C TRP A 238 -3.68 13.63 14.72
N ALA A 239 -4.10 14.43 13.75
CA ALA A 239 -4.62 15.76 14.00
C ALA A 239 -6.09 15.74 14.49
N ASP A 240 -6.59 16.85 15.04
CA ASP A 240 -8.00 17.00 15.43
C ASP A 240 -8.99 17.05 14.24
N GLY A 241 -8.50 16.91 13.05
CA GLY A 241 -9.25 16.83 11.79
C GLY A 241 -8.84 15.61 10.98
N ASP A 242 -8.32 15.88 9.77
CA ASP A 242 -7.81 14.83 8.91
C ASP A 242 -6.39 14.44 9.32
N ASP A 243 -6.13 13.15 9.40
CA ASP A 243 -4.80 12.63 9.68
C ASP A 243 -3.85 12.91 8.51
N VAL A 244 -2.61 13.24 8.84
CA VAL A 244 -1.58 13.58 7.85
C VAL A 244 -0.39 12.66 7.97
N TYR A 245 0.14 12.25 6.85
CA TYR A 245 1.38 11.48 6.80
C TYR A 245 2.45 12.21 6.00
N GLY A 246 3.72 11.94 6.33
CA GLY A 246 4.82 12.43 5.52
C GLY A 246 6.07 11.56 5.63
N LEU A 247 6.88 11.64 4.58
CA LEU A 247 8.17 10.95 4.47
C LEU A 247 9.03 11.61 3.40
N LEU A 248 10.34 11.57 3.59
CA LEU A 248 11.25 12.01 2.54
C LEU A 248 11.27 11.01 1.37
N THR A 249 11.20 11.51 0.16
CA THR A 249 11.51 10.77 -1.08
C THR A 249 12.82 11.30 -1.64
N PRO A 250 13.90 10.53 -1.65
CA PRO A 250 15.20 10.99 -2.15
C PRO A 250 15.10 11.53 -3.58
N GLY A 251 15.61 12.73 -3.81
CA GLY A 251 15.58 13.41 -5.10
C GLY A 251 14.28 14.13 -5.44
N GLU A 252 13.17 13.85 -4.73
CA GLU A 252 11.86 14.47 -4.97
C GLU A 252 11.42 15.44 -3.85
N GLY A 253 12.01 15.33 -2.65
CA GLY A 253 11.66 16.11 -1.48
C GLY A 253 10.79 15.35 -0.46
N VAL A 254 10.19 16.08 0.48
CA VAL A 254 9.32 15.50 1.50
C VAL A 254 7.91 15.39 0.96
N LYS A 255 7.42 14.15 0.84
CA LYS A 255 6.03 13.88 0.49
C LYS A 255 5.15 14.08 1.72
N VAL A 256 4.08 14.86 1.57
CA VAL A 256 3.06 15.06 2.60
C VAL A 256 1.70 14.87 1.97
N GLY A 257 0.76 14.26 2.69
CA GLY A 257 -0.61 14.07 2.23
C GLY A 257 -1.59 13.88 3.38
N PHE A 258 -2.83 14.30 3.16
CA PHE A 258 -3.96 13.90 4.01
C PHE A 258 -4.31 12.45 3.74
N HIS A 259 -4.84 11.76 4.73
CA HIS A 259 -5.23 10.36 4.60
C HIS A 259 -6.73 10.23 4.30
N GLY A 260 -7.08 9.63 3.16
CA GLY A 260 -8.46 9.25 2.83
C GLY A 260 -9.42 10.42 2.54
N THR A 261 -8.92 11.61 2.21
CA THR A 261 -9.72 12.82 2.01
C THR A 261 -10.06 13.13 0.55
N GLY A 262 -9.50 12.38 -0.38
CA GLY A 262 -9.67 12.61 -1.81
C GLY A 262 -11.11 12.47 -2.31
N PRO A 263 -11.46 13.12 -3.43
CA PRO A 263 -12.77 12.97 -4.05
C PRO A 263 -12.99 11.53 -4.55
N VAL A 264 -14.25 11.10 -4.52
CA VAL A 264 -14.65 9.81 -5.11
C VAL A 264 -14.51 9.88 -6.63
N VAL A 265 -13.87 8.89 -7.21
CA VAL A 265 -13.61 8.83 -8.66
C VAL A 265 -13.87 7.44 -9.23
N HIS A 266 -14.08 7.37 -10.54
CA HIS A 266 -13.91 6.12 -11.28
C HIS A 266 -12.42 5.99 -11.69
N PRO A 267 -11.76 4.85 -11.46
CA PRO A 267 -10.31 4.73 -11.69
C PRO A 267 -9.89 5.02 -13.14
N ASP A 268 -10.73 4.69 -14.12
CA ASP A 268 -10.47 4.96 -15.56
C ASP A 268 -10.85 6.39 -16.01
N ALA A 269 -11.46 7.22 -15.15
CA ALA A 269 -12.01 8.53 -15.55
C ALA A 269 -11.43 9.71 -14.74
N ARG A 270 -10.33 9.51 -14.04
CA ARG A 270 -9.66 10.58 -13.29
C ARG A 270 -8.72 11.40 -14.19
N ASP A 271 -8.57 12.67 -13.86
CA ASP A 271 -7.74 13.62 -14.62
C ASP A 271 -6.31 13.79 -14.06
N HIS A 272 -6.02 13.15 -12.90
CA HIS A 272 -4.75 13.26 -12.17
C HIS A 272 -4.41 14.68 -11.67
N LEU A 273 -5.32 15.63 -11.80
CA LEU A 273 -5.10 17.02 -11.38
C LEU A 273 -5.50 17.18 -9.91
N PRO A 274 -4.79 18.03 -9.16
CA PRO A 274 -5.18 18.35 -7.80
C PRO A 274 -6.42 19.24 -7.79
N VAL A 275 -7.34 18.99 -6.85
CA VAL A 275 -8.44 19.92 -6.55
C VAL A 275 -7.82 21.14 -5.86
N THR A 276 -8.06 22.34 -6.41
CA THR A 276 -7.41 23.58 -5.94
C THR A 276 -7.57 23.81 -4.44
N ALA A 277 -8.76 23.66 -3.89
CA ALA A 277 -9.00 23.86 -2.47
C ALA A 277 -8.21 22.89 -1.58
N GLU A 278 -8.09 21.61 -2.01
CA GLU A 278 -7.28 20.62 -1.28
C GLU A 278 -5.79 20.89 -1.41
N ALA A 279 -5.34 21.37 -2.56
CA ALA A 279 -3.96 21.78 -2.77
C ALA A 279 -3.58 22.96 -1.86
N GLU A 280 -4.43 23.99 -1.78
CA GLU A 280 -4.25 25.15 -0.89
C GLU A 280 -4.27 24.72 0.59
N ARG A 281 -5.18 23.82 0.96
CA ARG A 281 -5.28 23.27 2.33
C ARG A 281 -4.01 22.52 2.71
N LEU A 282 -3.47 21.67 1.81
CA LEU A 282 -2.23 20.96 2.06
C LEU A 282 -1.02 21.90 2.18
N GLN A 283 -0.92 22.92 1.33
CA GLN A 283 0.14 23.93 1.43
C GLN A 283 0.07 24.70 2.75
N ALA A 284 -1.13 25.09 3.19
CA ALA A 284 -1.33 25.77 4.48
C ALA A 284 -0.93 24.87 5.66
N TYR A 285 -1.28 23.58 5.62
CA TYR A 285 -0.84 22.59 6.60
C TYR A 285 0.70 22.50 6.64
N VAL A 286 1.32 22.32 5.49
CA VAL A 286 2.78 22.16 5.37
C VAL A 286 3.51 23.41 5.86
N ALA A 287 3.02 24.61 5.51
CA ALA A 287 3.59 25.88 6.00
C ALA A 287 3.56 26.00 7.54
N ARG A 288 2.57 25.39 8.19
CA ARG A 288 2.42 25.42 9.65
C ARG A 288 3.23 24.33 10.36
N TYR A 289 3.19 23.10 9.83
CA TYR A 289 3.66 21.91 10.56
C TYR A 289 4.96 21.31 10.04
N VAL A 290 5.43 21.72 8.85
CA VAL A 290 6.64 21.13 8.23
C VAL A 290 7.64 22.24 7.85
N PRO A 291 8.21 22.97 8.85
CA PRO A 291 9.09 24.11 8.62
C PRO A 291 10.39 23.75 7.87
N GLY A 292 10.74 22.48 7.76
CA GLY A 292 11.93 22.02 7.07
C GLY A 292 11.82 21.98 5.54
N VAL A 293 10.69 22.41 4.95
CA VAL A 293 10.46 22.38 3.50
C VAL A 293 9.98 23.72 2.96
N ASP A 294 10.09 23.92 1.64
CA ASP A 294 9.48 25.05 0.94
C ASP A 294 8.01 24.73 0.60
N ALA A 295 7.09 25.18 1.45
CA ALA A 295 5.65 24.97 1.28
C ALA A 295 5.06 25.66 0.04
N THR A 296 5.79 26.61 -0.58
CA THR A 296 5.31 27.35 -1.76
C THR A 296 5.57 26.65 -3.08
N ARG A 297 6.32 25.53 -3.07
CA ARG A 297 6.76 24.81 -4.27
C ARG A 297 6.36 23.33 -4.25
N PRO A 298 5.06 23.00 -4.14
CA PRO A 298 4.59 21.62 -4.19
C PRO A 298 4.70 21.04 -5.60
N THR A 299 5.06 19.76 -5.66
CA THR A 299 4.86 18.93 -6.84
C THR A 299 3.79 17.90 -6.48
N PHE A 300 2.56 18.11 -6.95
CA PHE A 300 1.43 17.21 -6.66
C PHE A 300 1.56 15.90 -7.42
N ILE A 301 1.10 14.83 -6.78
CA ILE A 301 0.93 13.51 -7.40
C ILE A 301 -0.50 13.02 -7.14
N SER A 302 -0.99 12.13 -8.00
CA SER A 302 -2.31 11.53 -7.87
C SER A 302 -2.16 10.06 -7.52
N CYS A 303 -2.84 9.61 -6.47
CA CYS A 303 -2.86 8.22 -6.02
C CYS A 303 -4.30 7.74 -5.87
N LEU A 304 -4.56 6.44 -5.93
CA LEU A 304 -5.87 5.87 -5.65
C LEU A 304 -5.87 5.18 -4.29
N TYR A 305 -6.98 5.35 -3.54
CA TYR A 305 -7.33 4.47 -2.43
C TYR A 305 -8.57 3.66 -2.81
N ASP A 306 -8.64 2.45 -2.30
CA ASP A 306 -9.78 1.53 -2.35
C ASP A 306 -10.17 1.21 -0.90
N THR A 307 -10.97 2.10 -0.29
CA THR A 307 -11.26 2.09 1.15
C THR A 307 -12.52 1.28 1.44
N THR A 308 -12.40 0.29 2.33
CA THR A 308 -13.51 -0.46 2.92
C THR A 308 -14.11 0.30 4.12
N PRO A 309 -15.35 0.02 4.56
CA PRO A 309 -15.97 0.76 5.66
C PRO A 309 -15.26 0.64 7.02
N ASP A 310 -14.56 -0.45 7.26
CA ASP A 310 -13.80 -0.78 8.47
C ASP A 310 -12.28 -0.66 8.28
N GLU A 311 -11.85 -0.26 7.06
CA GLU A 311 -10.46 -0.19 6.62
C GLU A 311 -9.72 -1.54 6.63
N ASP A 312 -10.39 -2.65 6.89
CA ASP A 312 -9.83 -3.98 6.77
C ASP A 312 -9.68 -4.40 5.30
N PHE A 313 -8.67 -5.21 5.05
CA PHE A 313 -8.41 -5.76 3.71
C PHE A 313 -9.49 -6.76 3.31
N VAL A 314 -9.67 -6.97 2.02
CA VAL A 314 -10.46 -8.08 1.48
C VAL A 314 -9.52 -9.04 0.79
N ILE A 315 -9.32 -10.22 1.40
CA ILE A 315 -8.48 -11.30 0.87
C ILE A 315 -9.24 -12.60 1.06
N ASP A 316 -9.93 -13.06 0.00
CA ASP A 316 -10.77 -14.25 0.06
C ASP A 316 -10.78 -15.01 -1.26
N ARG A 317 -11.30 -16.25 -1.22
CA ARG A 317 -11.45 -17.11 -2.39
C ARG A 317 -12.86 -17.65 -2.49
N ARG A 318 -13.44 -17.56 -3.70
CA ARG A 318 -14.72 -18.18 -4.06
C ARG A 318 -14.54 -19.03 -5.32
N GLY A 319 -14.50 -20.34 -5.13
CA GLY A 319 -14.20 -21.29 -6.23
C GLY A 319 -12.82 -21.04 -6.86
N PRO A 320 -12.73 -20.81 -8.17
CA PRO A 320 -11.47 -20.53 -8.87
C PRO A 320 -11.00 -19.08 -8.74
N LEU A 321 -11.84 -18.17 -8.22
CA LEU A 321 -11.53 -16.74 -8.07
C LEU A 321 -11.00 -16.45 -6.67
N THR A 322 -9.78 -15.90 -6.60
CA THR A 322 -9.22 -15.26 -5.41
C THR A 322 -9.21 -13.74 -5.61
N VAL A 323 -9.67 -12.98 -4.64
CA VAL A 323 -9.68 -11.51 -4.67
C VAL A 323 -8.77 -10.95 -3.58
N ALA A 324 -8.05 -9.87 -3.92
CA ALA A 324 -7.23 -9.09 -2.98
C ALA A 324 -7.38 -7.59 -3.30
N THR A 325 -8.13 -6.87 -2.46
CA THR A 325 -8.51 -5.46 -2.63
C THR A 325 -8.84 -4.81 -1.29
N GLY A 326 -9.31 -3.55 -1.29
CA GLY A 326 -9.75 -2.87 -0.09
C GLY A 326 -8.61 -2.52 0.87
N PHE A 327 -7.44 -2.16 0.34
CA PHE A 327 -6.26 -1.92 1.17
C PHE A 327 -6.24 -0.56 1.88
N SER A 328 -7.24 0.26 1.69
CA SER A 328 -7.57 1.46 2.48
C SER A 328 -6.37 2.41 2.70
N GLY A 329 -5.49 2.52 1.69
CA GLY A 329 -4.31 3.39 1.73
C GLY A 329 -3.14 2.90 2.58
N HIS A 330 -3.26 1.77 3.27
CA HIS A 330 -2.17 1.28 4.15
C HIS A 330 -1.63 -0.11 3.83
N GLY A 331 -2.02 -0.74 2.72
CA GLY A 331 -1.65 -2.11 2.36
C GLY A 331 -0.21 -2.33 1.96
N PHE A 332 0.48 -1.33 1.37
CA PHE A 332 1.80 -1.53 0.75
C PHE A 332 2.85 -2.13 1.71
N LYS A 333 2.87 -1.68 2.97
CA LYS A 333 3.84 -2.17 3.97
C LYS A 333 3.67 -3.65 4.30
N PHE A 334 2.50 -4.21 4.00
CA PHE A 334 2.18 -5.64 4.18
C PHE A 334 2.41 -6.47 2.91
N ALA A 335 2.88 -5.89 1.81
CA ALA A 335 2.90 -6.55 0.51
C ALA A 335 3.51 -7.97 0.48
N PRO A 336 4.68 -8.27 1.09
CA PRO A 336 5.18 -9.63 1.09
C PRO A 336 4.29 -10.60 1.86
N LEU A 337 3.67 -10.16 2.96
CA LEU A 337 2.70 -10.96 3.73
C LEU A 337 1.41 -11.18 2.93
N ILE A 338 0.88 -10.13 2.30
CA ILE A 338 -0.31 -10.24 1.44
C ILE A 338 -0.04 -11.23 0.30
N GLY A 339 1.13 -11.14 -0.33
CA GLY A 339 1.54 -12.10 -1.37
C GLY A 339 1.49 -13.56 -0.89
N GLU A 340 1.97 -13.83 0.33
CA GLU A 340 1.88 -15.18 0.94
C GLU A 340 0.43 -15.60 1.20
N LEU A 341 -0.40 -14.73 1.81
CA LEU A 341 -1.81 -15.02 2.12
C LEU A 341 -2.61 -15.31 0.84
N VAL A 342 -2.43 -14.49 -0.19
CA VAL A 342 -3.11 -14.67 -1.48
C VAL A 342 -2.64 -15.94 -2.18
N ALA A 343 -1.34 -16.25 -2.14
CA ALA A 343 -0.80 -17.48 -2.71
C ALA A 343 -1.30 -18.73 -1.95
N ASP A 344 -1.41 -18.67 -0.62
CA ASP A 344 -2.03 -19.75 0.19
C ASP A 344 -3.46 -20.01 -0.26
N LEU A 345 -4.28 -18.97 -0.39
CA LEU A 345 -5.66 -19.09 -0.87
C LEU A 345 -5.75 -19.67 -2.29
N ALA A 346 -4.96 -19.14 -3.21
CA ALA A 346 -4.97 -19.57 -4.61
C ALA A 346 -4.60 -21.04 -4.77
N THR A 347 -3.83 -21.61 -3.82
CA THR A 347 -3.41 -23.03 -3.78
C THR A 347 -4.24 -23.89 -2.84
N GLY A 348 -5.35 -23.38 -2.29
CA GLY A 348 -6.32 -24.15 -1.51
C GLY A 348 -6.24 -24.00 0.00
N GLY A 349 -5.46 -23.03 0.49
CA GLY A 349 -5.42 -22.66 1.91
C GLY A 349 -6.72 -22.00 2.39
N ALA A 350 -6.84 -21.82 3.71
CA ALA A 350 -7.97 -21.13 4.33
C ALA A 350 -7.76 -19.61 4.33
N PRO A 351 -8.84 -18.81 4.22
CA PRO A 351 -8.74 -17.36 4.35
C PRO A 351 -8.37 -16.94 5.77
N HIS A 352 -7.69 -15.81 5.88
CA HIS A 352 -7.50 -15.14 7.15
C HIS A 352 -8.86 -14.65 7.67
N PRO A 353 -9.30 -15.02 8.90
CA PRO A 353 -10.69 -14.76 9.35
C PRO A 353 -11.11 -13.31 9.26
N ARG A 354 -10.19 -12.39 9.52
CA ARG A 354 -10.44 -10.94 9.47
C ARG A 354 -10.69 -10.40 8.06
N PHE A 355 -10.07 -11.01 7.05
CA PHE A 355 -10.06 -10.50 5.67
C PHE A 355 -11.02 -11.25 4.74
N ALA A 356 -11.74 -12.23 5.26
CA ALA A 356 -12.69 -13.05 4.52
C ALA A 356 -14.01 -12.31 4.24
N LEU A 357 -14.65 -12.63 3.08
CA LEU A 357 -15.97 -12.15 2.68
C LEU A 357 -17.11 -12.97 3.31
#